data_5f94ec0ef0faf946365aad7a3779ed38
#
_entry.id   5f94ec0ef0faf946365aad7a3779ed38
#
_cell.length_a   1.000
_cell.length_b   1.000
_cell.length_c   1.000
_cell.angle_alpha   90.00
_cell.angle_beta   90.00
_cell.angle_gamma   90.00
#
_symmetry.space_group_name_H-M   'P 1'
#
loop_
_entity.id
_entity.type
_entity.pdbx_description
1 polymer ?
#
loop_
_entity_poly.entity_id
_entity_poly.type
_entity_poly.pdbx_seq_one_letter_code
_entity_poly.pdbx_strand_id
1 'polypeptide(L)'
;SLFIFAVGLLVLRLIKYLIRLIYRIGRKRWSPAVYASFLQITRTVKKQGFISVFLVMTIAMGMFNSNMARTINKNKTQRIDYNLGTDLVVQEQWTRGTYIDKDKKTHWYYTEQDFERFTKLEDSLCDKVTRVIYDDNAVIKAGGEELAGSVLMGINTKEFGETARLQSGLNKEHCYNYLNALATVSNGVII
;
A
#
# COMPACT_ATOMS: atom_id res chain seq x y z
N SER A 1 20.66 -7.70 4.08
CA SER A 1 21.67 -7.47 5.16
C SER A 1 23.10 -7.82 4.71
N LEU A 2 23.34 -8.95 4.03
CA LEU A 2 24.67 -9.35 3.53
C LEU A 2 25.28 -8.34 2.54
N PHE A 3 24.46 -7.76 1.67
CA PHE A 3 24.87 -6.73 0.71
C PHE A 3 25.40 -5.47 1.41
N ILE A 4 24.70 -4.99 2.44
CA ILE A 4 25.11 -3.80 3.21
C ILE A 4 26.45 -4.06 3.92
N PHE A 5 26.64 -5.25 4.45
CA PHE A 5 27.89 -5.67 5.08
C PHE A 5 29.04 -5.67 4.05
N ALA A 6 28.81 -6.26 2.89
CA ALA A 6 29.80 -6.30 1.81
C ALA A 6 30.20 -4.91 1.34
N VAL A 7 29.21 -4.02 1.12
CA VAL A 7 29.44 -2.62 0.74
C VAL A 7 30.21 -1.87 1.84
N GLY A 8 29.85 -2.07 3.11
CA GLY A 8 30.57 -1.46 4.24
C GLY A 8 32.04 -1.86 4.30
N LEU A 9 32.34 -3.15 4.10
CA LEU A 9 33.72 -3.64 4.03
C LEU A 9 34.48 -3.09 2.83
N LEU A 10 33.81 -2.95 1.68
CA LEU A 10 34.39 -2.40 0.45
C LEU A 10 34.73 -0.92 0.63
N VAL A 11 33.83 -0.13 1.22
CA VAL A 11 34.05 1.28 1.54
C VAL A 11 35.24 1.44 2.49
N LEU A 12 35.33 0.64 3.53
CA LEU A 12 36.49 0.67 4.47
C LEU A 12 37.82 0.34 3.77
N ARG A 13 37.81 -0.56 2.81
CA ARG A 13 38.96 -0.85 1.98
C ARG A 13 39.33 0.34 1.09
N LEU A 14 38.33 0.95 0.45
CA LEU A 14 38.48 2.12 -0.39
C LEU A 14 39.03 3.33 0.36
N ILE A 15 38.54 3.58 1.59
CA ILE A 15 39.03 4.69 2.45
C ILE A 15 40.54 4.62 2.63
N LYS A 16 41.14 3.46 2.81
CA LYS A 16 42.58 3.30 2.94
C LYS A 16 43.33 3.76 1.68
N TYR A 17 42.80 3.47 0.51
CA TYR A 17 43.40 3.91 -0.76
C TYR A 17 43.18 5.39 -0.97
N LEU A 18 42.00 5.88 -0.62
CA LEU A 18 41.66 7.31 -0.72
C LEU A 18 42.58 8.17 0.16
N ILE A 19 42.80 7.75 1.41
CA ILE A 19 43.74 8.43 2.33
C ILE A 19 45.15 8.45 1.76
N ARG A 20 45.62 7.36 1.15
CA ARG A 20 46.93 7.30 0.50
C ARG A 20 47.01 8.24 -0.72
N LEU A 21 45.93 8.29 -1.50
CA LEU A 21 45.86 9.17 -2.68
C LEU A 21 45.88 10.63 -2.27
N ILE A 22 45.09 11.03 -1.28
CA ILE A 22 45.07 12.38 -0.73
C ILE A 22 46.45 12.77 -0.19
N TYR A 23 47.09 11.84 0.54
CA TYR A 23 48.43 12.03 1.06
C TYR A 23 49.46 12.23 -0.07
N ARG A 24 49.34 11.46 -1.16
CA ARG A 24 50.27 11.56 -2.31
C ARG A 24 50.14 12.89 -3.03
N ILE A 25 48.89 13.39 -3.19
CA ILE A 25 48.61 14.67 -3.86
C ILE A 25 48.99 15.85 -2.97
N GLY A 26 48.71 15.80 -1.68
CA GLY A 26 48.92 16.90 -0.73
C GLY A 26 50.33 17.05 -0.22
N ARG A 27 51.18 16.02 -0.31
CA ARG A 27 52.51 15.94 0.29
C ARG A 27 53.42 17.13 -0.05
N LYS A 28 53.29 17.73 -1.24
CA LYS A 28 54.12 18.86 -1.67
C LYS A 28 53.62 20.22 -1.21
N ARG A 29 52.39 20.33 -0.69
CA ARG A 29 51.76 21.62 -0.35
C ARG A 29 51.33 21.75 1.12
N TRP A 30 51.51 20.73 1.92
CA TRP A 30 51.03 20.73 3.30
C TRP A 30 52.07 21.28 4.28
N SER A 31 51.57 21.99 5.30
CA SER A 31 52.36 22.40 6.44
C SER A 31 52.82 21.20 7.27
N PRO A 32 53.94 21.30 8.01
CA PRO A 32 54.41 20.19 8.85
C PRO A 32 53.41 19.67 9.87
N ALA A 33 52.54 20.54 10.39
CA ALA A 33 51.49 20.17 11.34
C ALA A 33 50.43 19.27 10.69
N VAL A 34 49.95 19.58 9.49
CA VAL A 34 48.99 18.77 8.74
C VAL A 34 49.60 17.42 8.35
N TYR A 35 50.87 17.38 8.01
CA TYR A 35 51.59 16.15 7.73
C TYR A 35 51.67 15.23 8.93
N ALA A 36 51.99 15.75 10.13
CA ALA A 36 52.04 14.97 11.36
C ALA A 36 50.68 14.41 11.74
N SER A 37 49.63 15.23 11.64
CA SER A 37 48.22 14.80 11.89
C SER A 37 47.78 13.68 10.94
N PHE A 38 48.11 13.78 9.66
CA PHE A 38 47.81 12.74 8.69
C PHE A 38 48.54 11.43 8.94
N LEU A 39 49.79 11.50 9.39
CA LEU A 39 50.57 10.33 9.76
C LEU A 39 50.00 9.64 10.98
N GLN A 40 49.49 10.40 11.95
CA GLN A 40 48.83 9.90 13.12
C GLN A 40 47.49 9.22 12.76
N ILE A 41 46.67 9.84 11.90
CA ILE A 41 45.43 9.25 11.40
C ILE A 41 45.71 7.91 10.72
N THR A 42 46.69 7.82 9.83
CA THR A 42 47.04 6.58 9.11
C THR A 42 47.47 5.45 10.03
N ARG A 43 48.11 5.75 11.15
CA ARG A 43 48.47 4.77 12.19
C ARG A 43 47.27 4.33 13.03
N THR A 44 46.41 5.27 13.38
CA THR A 44 45.24 5.05 14.24
C THR A 44 44.14 4.28 13.50
N VAL A 45 43.91 4.54 12.21
CA VAL A 45 42.94 3.82 11.37
C VAL A 45 43.18 2.31 11.35
N LYS A 46 44.44 1.88 11.43
CA LYS A 46 44.74 0.43 11.52
C LYS A 46 44.24 -0.21 12.81
N LYS A 47 44.27 0.49 13.93
CA LYS A 47 43.84 -0.02 15.26
C LYS A 47 42.34 0.16 15.48
N GLN A 48 41.72 1.20 14.93
CA GLN A 48 40.31 1.53 15.13
C GLN A 48 39.38 1.02 14.00
N GLY A 49 39.91 0.25 13.05
CA GLY A 49 39.13 -0.26 11.94
C GLY A 49 37.91 -1.05 12.35
N PHE A 50 37.98 -1.80 13.45
CA PHE A 50 36.86 -2.58 13.99
C PHE A 50 35.73 -1.67 14.50
N ILE A 51 36.07 -0.61 15.25
CA ILE A 51 35.07 0.34 15.79
C ILE A 51 34.34 1.05 14.65
N SER A 52 35.08 1.46 13.61
CA SER A 52 34.48 2.09 12.43
C SER A 52 33.53 1.16 11.68
N VAL A 53 33.91 -0.12 11.52
CA VAL A 53 33.03 -1.14 10.93
C VAL A 53 31.76 -1.30 11.75
N PHE A 54 31.89 -1.44 13.06
CA PHE A 54 30.77 -1.60 13.98
C PHE A 54 29.81 -0.41 13.91
N LEU A 55 30.34 0.81 13.94
CA LEU A 55 29.57 2.03 13.87
C LEU A 55 28.78 2.13 12.53
N VAL A 56 29.44 1.87 11.41
CA VAL A 56 28.79 1.87 10.08
C VAL A 56 27.70 0.81 10.03
N MET A 57 27.95 -0.39 10.55
CA MET A 57 26.94 -1.45 10.60
C MET A 57 25.74 -1.07 11.45
N THR A 58 25.97 -0.48 12.63
CA THR A 58 24.87 -0.10 13.53
C THR A 58 23.98 0.97 12.89
N ILE A 59 24.59 1.99 12.28
CA ILE A 59 23.84 3.04 11.55
C ILE A 59 23.09 2.45 10.34
N ALA A 60 23.75 1.61 9.56
CA ALA A 60 23.14 0.98 8.39
C ALA A 60 21.96 0.08 8.78
N MET A 61 22.08 -0.67 9.87
CA MET A 61 21.02 -1.51 10.42
C MET A 61 19.86 -0.67 10.93
N GLY A 62 20.13 0.43 11.61
CA GLY A 62 19.12 1.39 12.07
C GLY A 62 18.33 2.01 10.91
N MET A 63 19.01 2.47 9.86
CA MET A 63 18.38 3.01 8.65
C MET A 63 17.56 1.94 7.92
N PHE A 64 18.08 0.72 7.82
CA PHE A 64 17.37 -0.39 7.18
C PHE A 64 16.06 -0.71 7.92
N ASN A 65 16.12 -0.86 9.24
CA ASN A 65 14.95 -1.14 10.06
C ASN A 65 13.90 -0.03 9.98
N SER A 66 14.34 1.24 10.00
CA SER A 66 13.45 2.38 9.86
C SER A 66 12.74 2.41 8.49
N ASN A 67 13.49 2.20 7.42
CA ASN A 67 12.91 2.13 6.06
C ASN A 67 11.99 0.93 5.89
N MET A 68 12.34 -0.22 6.45
CA MET A 68 11.52 -1.43 6.41
C MET A 68 10.19 -1.22 7.15
N ALA A 69 10.24 -0.65 8.36
CA ALA A 69 9.04 -0.34 9.15
C ALA A 69 8.12 0.64 8.39
N ARG A 70 8.69 1.69 7.79
CA ARG A 70 7.94 2.65 6.97
C ARG A 70 7.29 1.99 5.75
N THR A 71 8.02 1.11 5.06
CA THR A 71 7.51 0.40 3.88
C THR A 71 6.38 -0.55 4.26
N ILE A 72 6.54 -1.31 5.35
CA ILE A 72 5.51 -2.23 5.85
C ILE A 72 4.25 -1.46 6.25
N ASN A 73 4.40 -0.36 6.99
CA ASN A 73 3.25 0.46 7.39
C ASN A 73 2.54 1.06 6.18
N LYS A 74 3.29 1.61 5.21
CA LYS A 74 2.71 2.12 3.96
C LYS A 74 1.95 1.05 3.20
N ASN A 75 2.54 -0.15 3.05
CA ASN A 75 1.88 -1.25 2.36
C ASN A 75 0.62 -1.73 3.10
N LYS A 76 0.66 -1.78 4.43
CA LYS A 76 -0.52 -2.12 5.25
C LYS A 76 -1.63 -1.10 5.06
N THR A 77 -1.33 0.19 5.19
CA THR A 77 -2.31 1.26 4.99
C THR A 77 -2.88 1.21 3.57
N GLN A 78 -2.04 1.13 2.56
CA GLN A 78 -2.49 1.02 1.16
C GLN A 78 -3.39 -0.20 0.93
N ARG A 79 -3.08 -1.34 1.55
CA ARG A 79 -3.90 -2.55 1.44
C ARG A 79 -5.25 -2.39 2.13
N ILE A 80 -5.29 -1.73 3.29
CA ILE A 80 -6.53 -1.44 4.00
C ILE A 80 -7.38 -0.46 3.17
N ASP A 81 -6.80 0.64 2.71
CA ASP A 81 -7.47 1.64 1.89
C ASP A 81 -8.03 1.02 0.60
N TYR A 82 -7.28 0.11 -0.02
CA TYR A 82 -7.74 -0.60 -1.22
C TYR A 82 -8.88 -1.57 -0.93
N ASN A 83 -8.82 -2.32 0.16
CA ASN A 83 -9.84 -3.31 0.51
C ASN A 83 -11.16 -2.66 0.98
N LEU A 84 -11.06 -1.54 1.70
CA LEU A 84 -12.24 -0.81 2.18
C LEU A 84 -12.77 0.18 1.15
N GLY A 85 -11.87 0.81 0.39
CA GLY A 85 -12.21 1.85 -0.59
C GLY A 85 -12.76 3.14 0.01
N THR A 86 -13.06 3.17 1.32
CA THR A 86 -13.62 4.30 2.06
C THR A 86 -13.09 4.33 3.48
N ASP A 87 -13.37 5.40 4.24
CA ASP A 87 -12.99 5.49 5.65
C ASP A 87 -13.84 4.58 6.55
N LEU A 88 -15.10 4.37 6.19
CA LEU A 88 -16.05 3.55 6.95
C LEU A 88 -16.90 2.71 6.01
N VAL A 89 -16.95 1.43 6.27
CA VAL A 89 -17.85 0.49 5.61
C VAL A 89 -18.79 -0.10 6.66
N VAL A 90 -20.09 0.06 6.45
CA VAL A 90 -21.12 -0.54 7.29
C VAL A 90 -21.78 -1.63 6.48
N GLN A 91 -21.72 -2.86 6.98
CA GLN A 91 -22.33 -4.01 6.32
C GLN A 91 -23.60 -4.41 7.09
N GLU A 92 -24.69 -4.43 6.39
CA GLU A 92 -25.96 -4.93 6.91
C GLU A 92 -26.44 -6.13 6.09
N GLN A 93 -27.00 -7.09 6.77
CA GLN A 93 -27.61 -8.24 6.12
C GLN A 93 -29.12 -8.00 5.95
N TRP A 94 -29.63 -8.32 4.78
CA TRP A 94 -31.05 -8.26 4.53
C TRP A 94 -31.79 -9.30 5.36
N THR A 95 -32.91 -8.87 5.95
CA THR A 95 -33.74 -9.76 6.73
C THR A 95 -34.47 -10.74 5.80
N ARG A 96 -34.30 -12.03 6.07
CA ARG A 96 -34.94 -13.11 5.32
C ARG A 96 -36.26 -13.46 5.95
N GLY A 97 -37.33 -13.35 5.17
CA GLY A 97 -38.65 -13.81 5.55
C GLY A 97 -39.14 -14.96 4.66
N THR A 98 -40.18 -15.63 5.09
CA THR A 98 -40.86 -16.67 4.31
C THR A 98 -42.35 -16.39 4.25
N TYR A 99 -42.96 -16.67 3.10
CA TYR A 99 -44.40 -16.73 2.97
C TYR A 99 -44.83 -18.01 2.25
N ILE A 100 -46.04 -18.49 2.54
CA ILE A 100 -46.60 -19.68 1.93
C ILE A 100 -47.63 -19.22 0.89
N ASP A 101 -47.42 -19.63 -0.35
CA ASP A 101 -48.38 -19.35 -1.44
C ASP A 101 -49.62 -20.21 -1.35
N LYS A 102 -50.64 -19.90 -2.15
CA LYS A 102 -51.90 -20.65 -2.26
C LYS A 102 -51.69 -22.11 -2.60
N ASP A 103 -50.63 -22.43 -3.27
CA ASP A 103 -50.21 -23.80 -3.64
C ASP A 103 -49.43 -24.52 -2.52
N LYS A 104 -49.40 -23.94 -1.30
CA LYS A 104 -48.65 -24.45 -0.13
C LYS A 104 -47.15 -24.57 -0.36
N LYS A 105 -46.57 -23.79 -1.31
CA LYS A 105 -45.14 -23.68 -1.53
C LYS A 105 -44.58 -22.55 -0.68
N THR A 106 -43.47 -22.83 -0.03
CA THR A 106 -42.71 -21.81 0.75
C THR A 106 -41.83 -21.00 -0.19
N HIS A 107 -42.05 -19.73 -0.19
CA HIS A 107 -41.22 -18.76 -0.90
C HIS A 107 -40.41 -17.91 0.08
N TRP A 108 -39.24 -17.49 -0.36
CA TRP A 108 -38.38 -16.63 0.42
C TRP A 108 -38.48 -15.22 -0.12
N TYR A 109 -38.44 -14.23 0.77
CA TYR A 109 -38.26 -12.83 0.39
C TYR A 109 -37.22 -12.20 1.27
N TYR A 110 -36.59 -11.15 0.75
CA TYR A 110 -35.58 -10.36 1.46
C TYR A 110 -36.11 -8.95 1.62
N THR A 111 -35.98 -8.39 2.82
CA THR A 111 -36.35 -7.00 3.09
C THR A 111 -35.08 -6.18 3.13
N GLU A 112 -34.98 -5.23 2.23
CA GLU A 112 -33.91 -4.25 2.20
C GLU A 112 -34.00 -3.35 3.44
N GLN A 113 -32.86 -3.06 4.03
CA GLN A 113 -32.78 -2.15 5.17
C GLN A 113 -32.94 -0.69 4.70
N ASP A 114 -33.45 0.16 5.60
CA ASP A 114 -33.64 1.58 5.30
C ASP A 114 -32.30 2.32 5.18
N PHE A 115 -31.94 2.64 3.95
CA PHE A 115 -30.70 3.39 3.66
C PHE A 115 -30.80 4.86 4.06
N GLU A 116 -32.00 5.46 4.14
CA GLU A 116 -32.16 6.88 4.44
C GLU A 116 -31.59 7.26 5.82
N ARG A 117 -31.54 6.32 6.75
CA ARG A 117 -30.89 6.57 8.05
C ARG A 117 -29.41 6.85 7.94
N PHE A 118 -28.72 6.34 6.90
CA PHE A 118 -27.30 6.60 6.67
C PHE A 118 -27.08 7.89 5.90
N THR A 119 -27.98 8.30 5.01
CA THR A 119 -27.89 9.60 4.33
C THR A 119 -28.00 10.77 5.29
N LYS A 120 -28.71 10.61 6.42
CA LYS A 120 -28.75 11.63 7.49
C LYS A 120 -27.40 11.85 8.18
N LEU A 121 -26.45 10.96 8.03
CA LEU A 121 -25.09 11.09 8.56
C LEU A 121 -24.19 11.92 7.64
N GLU A 122 -24.59 12.13 6.37
CA GLU A 122 -23.80 12.86 5.37
C GLU A 122 -23.46 14.27 5.82
N ASP A 123 -24.40 14.97 6.45
CA ASP A 123 -24.17 16.36 6.89
C ASP A 123 -23.49 16.48 8.26
N SER A 124 -23.47 15.41 9.07
CA SER A 124 -23.02 15.51 10.47
C SER A 124 -21.71 14.77 10.77
N LEU A 125 -21.47 13.64 10.14
CA LEU A 125 -20.34 12.76 10.46
C LEU A 125 -19.52 12.34 9.22
N CYS A 126 -20.11 12.39 8.04
CA CYS A 126 -19.50 11.92 6.80
C CYS A 126 -19.67 12.99 5.72
N ASP A 127 -18.65 13.18 4.89
CA ASP A 127 -18.72 14.11 3.74
C ASP A 127 -19.61 13.55 2.63
N LYS A 128 -19.55 12.25 2.41
CA LYS A 128 -20.31 11.52 1.39
C LYS A 128 -20.66 10.11 1.84
N VAL A 129 -21.82 9.65 1.41
CA VAL A 129 -22.31 8.28 1.66
C VAL A 129 -22.77 7.67 0.36
N THR A 130 -22.46 6.41 0.12
CA THR A 130 -22.95 5.65 -1.02
C THR A 130 -23.38 4.26 -0.58
N ARG A 131 -24.36 3.68 -1.26
CA ARG A 131 -24.76 2.31 -1.04
C ARG A 131 -24.15 1.40 -2.09
N VAL A 132 -23.79 0.20 -1.63
CA VAL A 132 -23.24 -0.85 -2.46
C VAL A 132 -23.98 -2.15 -2.14
N ILE A 133 -24.50 -2.82 -3.15
CA ILE A 133 -24.98 -4.19 -3.02
C ILE A 133 -23.79 -5.10 -3.22
N TYR A 134 -23.52 -5.96 -2.25
CA TYR A 134 -22.39 -6.87 -2.27
C TYR A 134 -22.84 -8.30 -2.03
N ASP A 135 -22.57 -9.18 -2.99
CA ASP A 135 -22.83 -10.62 -2.91
C ASP A 135 -21.52 -11.36 -3.20
N ASP A 136 -21.01 -12.06 -2.20
CA ASP A 136 -19.77 -12.83 -2.26
C ASP A 136 -19.97 -14.28 -2.73
N ASN A 137 -21.19 -14.66 -3.01
CA ASN A 137 -21.54 -16.02 -3.46
C ASN A 137 -22.47 -16.02 -4.67
N ALA A 138 -22.33 -15.03 -5.52
CA ALA A 138 -23.12 -14.91 -6.74
C ALA A 138 -22.78 -16.04 -7.74
N VAL A 139 -23.80 -16.47 -8.48
CA VAL A 139 -23.63 -17.40 -9.59
C VAL A 139 -23.77 -16.64 -10.90
N ILE A 140 -22.65 -16.53 -11.62
CA ILE A 140 -22.62 -15.86 -12.91
C ILE A 140 -22.73 -16.90 -14.03
N LYS A 141 -23.65 -16.69 -14.95
CA LYS A 141 -23.82 -17.52 -16.15
C LYS A 141 -23.37 -16.74 -17.37
N ALA A 142 -22.27 -17.14 -17.99
CA ALA A 142 -21.75 -16.53 -19.19
C ALA A 142 -21.29 -17.59 -20.19
N GLY A 143 -21.66 -17.44 -21.46
CA GLY A 143 -21.22 -18.35 -22.53
C GLY A 143 -21.66 -19.82 -22.38
N GLY A 144 -22.67 -20.10 -21.56
CA GLY A 144 -23.13 -21.46 -21.26
C GLY A 144 -22.41 -22.13 -20.07
N GLU A 145 -21.48 -21.44 -19.44
CA GLU A 145 -20.81 -21.89 -18.22
C GLU A 145 -21.38 -21.18 -16.98
N GLU A 146 -21.41 -21.90 -15.85
CA GLU A 146 -21.75 -21.34 -14.55
C GLU A 146 -20.49 -21.16 -13.71
N LEU A 147 -20.25 -19.93 -13.28
CA LEU A 147 -19.19 -19.57 -12.34
C LEU A 147 -19.82 -19.31 -10.98
N ALA A 148 -19.74 -20.30 -10.10
CA ALA A 148 -20.19 -20.19 -8.72
C ALA A 148 -19.11 -19.57 -7.83
N GLY A 149 -19.53 -18.87 -6.76
CA GLY A 149 -18.63 -18.22 -5.83
C GLY A 149 -17.97 -16.95 -6.40
N SER A 150 -18.62 -16.32 -7.36
CA SER A 150 -18.20 -15.03 -7.88
C SER A 150 -18.65 -13.89 -6.96
N VAL A 151 -17.91 -12.81 -6.93
CA VAL A 151 -18.28 -11.59 -6.22
C VAL A 151 -19.04 -10.68 -7.17
N LEU A 152 -20.25 -10.29 -6.77
CA LEU A 152 -21.05 -9.30 -7.50
C LEU A 152 -21.17 -8.02 -6.66
N MET A 153 -20.82 -6.89 -7.27
CA MET A 153 -20.95 -5.57 -6.66
C MET A 153 -21.87 -4.69 -7.50
N GLY A 154 -22.98 -4.28 -6.93
CA GLY A 154 -23.90 -3.31 -7.55
C GLY A 154 -23.69 -1.92 -6.94
N ILE A 155 -23.42 -0.92 -7.78
CA ILE A 155 -23.07 0.44 -7.36
C ILE A 155 -23.89 1.51 -8.08
N ASN A 156 -24.10 2.64 -7.41
CA ASN A 156 -24.46 3.88 -8.07
C ASN A 156 -23.15 4.54 -8.55
N THR A 157 -22.93 4.59 -9.85
CA THR A 157 -21.63 5.00 -10.43
C THR A 157 -21.20 6.41 -10.04
N LYS A 158 -22.14 7.35 -9.91
CA LYS A 158 -21.85 8.74 -9.52
C LYS A 158 -21.47 8.82 -8.04
N GLU A 159 -22.34 8.36 -7.16
CA GLU A 159 -22.12 8.41 -5.71
C GLU A 159 -20.88 7.59 -5.30
N PHE A 160 -20.70 6.43 -5.92
CA PHE A 160 -19.52 5.60 -5.70
C PHE A 160 -18.24 6.30 -6.14
N GLY A 161 -18.24 6.98 -7.28
CA GLY A 161 -17.09 7.74 -7.76
C GLY A 161 -16.72 8.93 -6.85
N GLU A 162 -17.71 9.54 -6.20
CA GLU A 162 -17.48 10.64 -5.25
C GLU A 162 -17.03 10.16 -3.86
N THR A 163 -17.37 8.93 -3.47
CA THR A 163 -17.13 8.39 -2.12
C THR A 163 -15.91 7.46 -2.09
N ALA A 164 -15.74 6.62 -3.11
CA ALA A 164 -14.72 5.59 -3.11
C ALA A 164 -13.32 6.16 -3.40
N ARG A 165 -12.35 5.76 -2.58
CA ARG A 165 -10.93 6.04 -2.78
C ARG A 165 -10.33 5.02 -3.72
N LEU A 166 -10.38 5.32 -5.01
CA LEU A 166 -9.83 4.44 -6.05
C LEU A 166 -8.35 4.78 -6.27
N GLN A 167 -7.48 3.81 -6.05
CA GLN A 167 -6.04 4.00 -6.22
C GLN A 167 -5.69 4.19 -7.71
N SER A 168 -5.04 5.29 -8.04
CA SER A 168 -4.53 5.54 -9.39
C SER A 168 -3.39 4.58 -9.74
N GLY A 169 -3.33 4.16 -11.00
CA GLY A 169 -2.22 3.35 -11.53
C GLY A 169 -2.37 1.83 -11.39
N LEU A 170 -3.49 1.32 -10.85
CA LEU A 170 -3.79 -0.11 -10.85
C LEU A 170 -4.32 -0.59 -12.21
N ASN A 171 -5.10 0.25 -12.86
CA ASN A 171 -5.71 -0.04 -14.15
C ASN A 171 -5.03 0.76 -15.27
N LYS A 172 -5.21 0.30 -16.52
CA LYS A 172 -4.67 0.98 -17.70
C LYS A 172 -5.24 2.37 -17.88
N GLU A 173 -6.52 2.56 -17.54
CA GLU A 173 -7.22 3.83 -17.64
C GLU A 173 -7.62 4.35 -16.25
N HIS A 174 -7.99 5.62 -16.21
CA HIS A 174 -8.48 6.22 -14.99
C HIS A 174 -9.83 5.59 -14.58
N CYS A 175 -10.02 5.35 -13.29
CA CYS A 175 -11.21 4.66 -12.76
C CYS A 175 -12.54 5.33 -13.18
N TYR A 176 -12.59 6.64 -13.33
CA TYR A 176 -13.78 7.34 -13.82
C TYR A 176 -14.17 6.96 -15.25
N ASN A 177 -13.24 6.52 -16.09
CA ASN A 177 -13.57 6.04 -17.44
C ASN A 177 -14.38 4.74 -17.36
N TYR A 178 -14.03 3.86 -16.43
CA TYR A 178 -14.78 2.62 -16.18
C TYR A 178 -16.16 2.93 -15.60
N LEU A 179 -16.28 3.83 -14.63
CA LEU A 179 -17.55 4.22 -14.05
C LEU A 179 -18.48 4.89 -15.09
N ASN A 180 -17.94 5.75 -15.94
CA ASN A 180 -18.68 6.38 -17.03
C ASN A 180 -19.14 5.34 -18.06
N ALA A 181 -18.30 4.39 -18.43
CA ALA A 181 -18.68 3.29 -19.31
C ALA A 181 -19.82 2.46 -18.70
N LEU A 182 -19.73 2.15 -17.40
CA LEU A 182 -20.78 1.43 -16.69
C LEU A 182 -22.10 2.21 -16.63
N ALA A 183 -22.03 3.54 -16.52
CA ALA A 183 -23.22 4.41 -16.49
C ALA A 183 -23.90 4.55 -17.85
N THR A 184 -23.15 4.45 -18.95
CA THR A 184 -23.65 4.68 -20.32
C THR A 184 -24.18 3.41 -20.98
N VAL A 185 -23.65 2.25 -20.60
CA VAL A 185 -24.02 0.95 -21.18
C VAL A 185 -25.12 0.32 -20.35
N SER A 186 -26.31 0.14 -20.94
CA SER A 186 -27.40 -0.62 -20.30
C SER A 186 -26.96 -2.06 -20.05
N ASN A 187 -27.10 -2.55 -18.83
CA ASN A 187 -26.64 -3.89 -18.40
C ASN A 187 -25.12 -4.09 -18.56
N GLY A 188 -24.32 -3.02 -18.45
CA GLY A 188 -22.87 -3.08 -18.46
C GLY A 188 -22.33 -3.77 -17.20
N VAL A 189 -21.28 -4.57 -17.37
CA VAL A 189 -20.52 -5.19 -16.28
C VAL A 189 -19.05 -4.95 -16.52
N ILE A 190 -18.32 -4.63 -15.46
CA ILE A 190 -16.85 -4.56 -15.48
C ILE A 190 -16.35 -5.82 -14.77
N ILE A 191 -15.47 -6.56 -15.45
CA ILE A 191 -14.86 -7.81 -14.97
C ILE A 191 -13.38 -7.59 -14.71
#